data_ac36382bce530f3dcfa17383f2952119
#
_entry.id   ac36382bce530f3dcfa17383f2952119
#
_cell.length_a   1.000
_cell.length_b   1.000
_cell.length_c   1.000
_cell.angle_alpha   90.00
_cell.angle_beta   90.00
_cell.angle_gamma   90.00
#
_symmetry.space_group_name_H-M   'P 1'
#
loop_
_entity.id
_entity.type
_entity.pdbx_description
1 polymer ?
#
loop_
_entity_poly.entity_id
_entity_poly.type
_entity_poly.pdbx_seq_one_letter_code
_entity_poly.pdbx_strand_id
1 'polypeptide(L)'
;MTATLKNNKSAQDHTIYDVIISGAGPVGLFLACELALAKCSVLVVEKMENPHSPLKQLPFGIRGLSAPTIEALYRRGLLQELEVHKHLKNPHQHTGQGVRRQAGHFAGIPFHEGDVDTSQWTYRLPTSTAPSLISEMQEIETVLARRAEVLGVVIKRGHAITGFHQTGDGVIVQSGDQSFQGKWLVGCDGSRSVVRKLGGFEFAGTEPEFTGYTTQIDIADPEKLKPGRNMTAVGMYLQSQPGYVVIQDFDGGAFHDSGKPVTLEHVQEVLRRVSNTDVTISALHIATTWTDRARQATTYRNGRVLLAGDAAHIHAPLGGQGLNLGLGDAMNLGWKLAATIREEAPEGLLDSYYTERHPIGAQVLDWSRAQVAIMNPGPEARALNAIIRDLMDTHDGATYFAGRVWGINTHYDLGDHPLTGYSVPNFELTDGSTVGELMHDGRGILLDFDGNESLKTLVSDYGDQIKYVSGRAKEQLGLSTVLIRPDGFIAWASDSEPDYSELQKAAALWFVLNSGSYKLHKSEV
;
A
#
# COMPACT_ATOMS: atom_id res chain seq x y z
N MET A 1 25.30 33.20 -48.24
CA MET A 1 24.97 33.14 -46.80
C MET A 1 24.54 31.74 -46.48
N THR A 2 25.47 30.94 -45.99
CA THR A 2 25.26 29.53 -45.66
C THR A 2 24.83 29.45 -44.21
N ALA A 3 23.56 29.08 -43.95
CA ALA A 3 23.04 28.90 -42.62
C ALA A 3 23.53 27.55 -42.08
N THR A 4 24.37 27.60 -41.07
CA THR A 4 24.85 26.44 -40.32
C THR A 4 23.73 25.95 -39.41
N LEU A 5 23.11 24.83 -39.75
CA LEU A 5 22.22 24.08 -38.86
C LEU A 5 23.05 23.60 -37.66
N LYS A 6 22.82 24.21 -36.50
CA LYS A 6 23.31 23.68 -35.21
C LYS A 6 22.54 22.40 -34.89
N ASN A 7 23.19 21.26 -35.05
CA ASN A 7 22.76 19.98 -34.48
C ASN A 7 22.80 20.09 -32.96
N ASN A 8 21.67 20.40 -32.34
CA ASN A 8 21.47 20.16 -30.92
C ASN A 8 21.28 18.65 -30.72
N LYS A 9 22.36 17.89 -30.62
CA LYS A 9 22.31 16.56 -29.97
C LYS A 9 22.01 16.81 -28.51
N SER A 10 20.77 16.53 -28.08
CA SER A 10 20.42 16.40 -26.67
C SER A 10 21.41 15.41 -26.06
N ALA A 11 22.05 15.79 -24.96
CA ALA A 11 22.95 14.92 -24.24
C ALA A 11 22.10 13.69 -23.77
N GLN A 12 22.35 12.54 -24.38
CA GLN A 12 21.81 11.29 -23.91
C GLN A 12 22.41 11.03 -22.52
N ASP A 13 21.58 10.88 -21.52
CA ASP A 13 21.98 10.48 -20.18
C ASP A 13 22.40 9.00 -20.29
N HIS A 14 23.70 8.74 -20.30
CA HIS A 14 24.28 7.40 -20.42
C HIS A 14 24.31 6.64 -19.08
N THR A 15 23.66 7.18 -18.04
CA THR A 15 23.62 6.55 -16.72
C THR A 15 22.75 5.28 -16.79
N ILE A 16 23.32 4.16 -16.37
CA ILE A 16 22.57 2.91 -16.19
C ILE A 16 22.14 2.84 -14.73
N TYR A 17 20.83 2.84 -14.50
CA TYR A 17 20.25 2.71 -13.17
C TYR A 17 20.05 1.24 -12.81
N ASP A 18 20.13 0.89 -11.54
CA ASP A 18 19.72 -0.44 -11.10
C ASP A 18 18.24 -0.66 -11.32
N VAL A 19 17.40 0.35 -10.99
CA VAL A 19 15.95 0.28 -11.17
C VAL A 19 15.40 1.58 -11.76
N ILE A 20 14.57 1.45 -12.78
CA ILE A 20 13.68 2.52 -13.26
C ILE A 20 12.28 2.26 -12.73
N ILE A 21 11.66 3.25 -12.09
CA ILE A 21 10.30 3.19 -11.59
C ILE A 21 9.42 4.12 -12.44
N SER A 22 8.34 3.59 -12.98
CA SER A 22 7.31 4.36 -13.68
C SER A 22 6.25 4.83 -12.68
N GLY A 23 6.17 6.14 -12.43
CA GLY A 23 5.20 6.77 -11.53
C GLY A 23 5.78 7.21 -10.19
N ALA A 24 5.61 8.50 -9.86
CA ALA A 24 5.98 9.13 -8.59
C ALA A 24 4.76 9.32 -7.67
N GLY A 25 3.82 8.40 -7.68
CA GLY A 25 2.79 8.25 -6.65
C GLY A 25 3.37 7.61 -5.39
N PRO A 26 2.58 7.46 -4.31
CA PRO A 26 3.09 7.00 -3.02
C PRO A 26 3.76 5.61 -3.09
N VAL A 27 3.24 4.70 -3.90
CA VAL A 27 3.82 3.35 -4.07
C VAL A 27 5.19 3.40 -4.73
N GLY A 28 5.32 4.16 -5.84
CA GLY A 28 6.60 4.29 -6.55
C GLY A 28 7.65 5.02 -5.74
N LEU A 29 7.25 6.07 -5.00
CA LEU A 29 8.15 6.82 -4.12
C LEU A 29 8.61 5.98 -2.92
N PHE A 30 7.71 5.21 -2.30
CA PHE A 30 8.08 4.33 -1.19
C PHE A 30 9.01 3.20 -1.66
N LEU A 31 8.70 2.56 -2.80
CA LEU A 31 9.59 1.57 -3.41
C LEU A 31 10.97 2.16 -3.72
N ALA A 32 11.01 3.38 -4.24
CA ALA A 32 12.27 4.09 -4.51
C ALA A 32 13.09 4.30 -3.23
N CYS A 33 12.42 4.66 -2.11
CA CYS A 33 13.06 4.76 -0.81
C CYS A 33 13.65 3.42 -0.34
N GLU A 34 12.89 2.32 -0.44
CA GLU A 34 13.35 0.99 -0.04
C GLU A 34 14.58 0.54 -0.84
N LEU A 35 14.55 0.71 -2.16
CA LEU A 35 15.67 0.36 -3.04
C LEU A 35 16.90 1.22 -2.76
N ALA A 36 16.73 2.54 -2.60
CA ALA A 36 17.85 3.44 -2.32
C ALA A 36 18.42 3.25 -0.92
N LEU A 37 17.60 2.91 0.08
CA LEU A 37 18.04 2.52 1.42
C LEU A 37 18.96 1.30 1.34
N ALA A 38 18.65 0.36 0.44
CA ALA A 38 19.46 -0.81 0.14
C ALA A 38 20.60 -0.54 -0.87
N LYS A 39 20.94 0.75 -1.13
CA LYS A 39 22.06 1.20 -1.98
C LYS A 39 21.91 0.94 -3.48
N CYS A 40 20.70 0.68 -3.98
CA CYS A 40 20.45 0.65 -5.42
C CYS A 40 20.38 2.06 -6.00
N SER A 41 20.87 2.26 -7.21
CA SER A 41 20.68 3.49 -7.99
C SER A 41 19.28 3.47 -8.62
N VAL A 42 18.46 4.50 -8.34
CA VAL A 42 17.05 4.52 -8.73
C VAL A 42 16.72 5.78 -9.52
N LEU A 43 16.02 5.58 -10.64
CA LEU A 43 15.36 6.64 -11.42
C LEU A 43 13.85 6.47 -11.33
N VAL A 44 13.15 7.50 -10.88
CA VAL A 44 11.69 7.60 -10.94
C VAL A 44 11.29 8.49 -12.11
N VAL A 45 10.45 7.99 -13.01
CA VAL A 45 9.94 8.73 -14.18
C VAL A 45 8.45 9.00 -13.97
N GLU A 46 8.05 10.28 -13.93
CA GLU A 46 6.68 10.71 -13.66
C GLU A 46 6.16 11.63 -14.79
N LYS A 47 4.96 11.30 -15.29
CA LYS A 47 4.33 12.08 -16.39
C LYS A 47 3.90 13.47 -15.98
N MET A 48 3.50 13.67 -14.73
CA MET A 48 3.05 14.96 -14.24
C MET A 48 4.27 15.82 -13.86
N GLU A 49 4.33 17.02 -14.42
CA GLU A 49 5.38 18.00 -14.07
C GLU A 49 5.16 18.55 -12.65
N ASN A 50 3.92 18.96 -12.36
CA ASN A 50 3.53 19.45 -11.04
C ASN A 50 3.06 18.28 -10.14
N PRO A 51 3.70 18.04 -8.98
CA PRO A 51 3.24 17.03 -8.03
C PRO A 51 1.94 17.42 -7.31
N HIS A 52 1.60 18.71 -7.28
CA HIS A 52 0.43 19.22 -6.57
C HIS A 52 -0.83 19.11 -7.42
N SER A 53 -1.92 18.70 -6.78
CA SER A 53 -3.24 18.63 -7.41
C SER A 53 -4.34 18.83 -6.36
N PRO A 54 -5.41 19.57 -6.68
CA PRO A 54 -6.57 19.68 -5.78
C PRO A 54 -7.17 18.31 -5.40
N LEU A 55 -7.04 17.30 -6.27
CA LEU A 55 -7.50 15.93 -6.00
C LEU A 55 -6.64 15.18 -4.96
N LYS A 56 -5.47 15.69 -4.62
CA LYS A 56 -4.57 15.14 -3.61
C LYS A 56 -4.67 15.86 -2.26
N GLN A 57 -5.39 16.99 -2.22
CA GLN A 57 -5.63 17.80 -1.03
C GLN A 57 -7.02 17.54 -0.46
N LEU A 58 -7.23 17.89 0.80
CA LEU A 58 -8.55 17.76 1.43
C LEU A 58 -9.61 18.60 0.68
N PRO A 59 -10.84 18.09 0.58
CA PRO A 59 -11.34 16.81 1.11
C PRO A 59 -11.06 15.59 0.20
N PHE A 60 -10.64 15.78 -1.05
CA PHE A 60 -10.44 14.70 -2.03
C PHE A 60 -9.25 13.80 -1.68
N GLY A 61 -8.20 14.40 -1.13
CA GLY A 61 -6.93 13.75 -0.82
C GLY A 61 -6.92 12.95 0.47
N ILE A 62 -8.03 12.86 1.20
CA ILE A 62 -8.12 12.09 2.46
C ILE A 62 -7.78 10.62 2.23
N ARG A 63 -6.90 10.06 3.06
CA ARG A 63 -6.47 8.65 3.01
C ARG A 63 -6.45 8.03 4.40
N GLY A 64 -7.08 6.85 4.52
CA GLY A 64 -6.95 6.01 5.70
C GLY A 64 -5.69 5.14 5.58
N LEU A 65 -4.82 5.17 6.58
CA LEU A 65 -3.69 4.28 6.72
C LEU A 65 -4.05 3.14 7.66
N SER A 66 -3.81 1.90 7.23
CA SER A 66 -4.01 0.70 8.03
C SER A 66 -2.77 0.36 8.87
N ALA A 67 -2.91 -0.53 9.86
CA ALA A 67 -1.82 -0.91 10.74
C ALA A 67 -0.54 -1.35 10.00
N PRO A 68 -0.58 -2.23 8.98
CA PRO A 68 0.64 -2.60 8.25
C PRO A 68 1.35 -1.42 7.59
N THR A 69 0.59 -0.45 7.05
CA THR A 69 1.15 0.77 6.46
C THR A 69 1.78 1.66 7.52
N ILE A 70 1.09 1.86 8.64
CA ILE A 70 1.60 2.64 9.78
C ILE A 70 2.90 2.04 10.32
N GLU A 71 2.92 0.71 10.48
CA GLU A 71 4.10 -0.03 10.92
C GLU A 71 5.25 0.05 9.92
N ALA A 72 4.98 -0.05 8.61
CA ALA A 72 5.98 0.11 7.57
C ALA A 72 6.63 1.52 7.62
N LEU A 73 5.82 2.56 7.74
CA LEU A 73 6.30 3.94 7.87
C LEU A 73 7.07 4.15 9.18
N TYR A 74 6.62 3.56 10.29
CA TYR A 74 7.32 3.60 11.57
C TYR A 74 8.70 2.93 11.48
N ARG A 75 8.76 1.72 10.91
CA ARG A 75 9.99 0.96 10.69
C ARG A 75 10.98 1.64 9.72
N ARG A 76 10.60 2.71 9.08
CA ARG A 76 11.47 3.54 8.21
C ARG A 76 11.71 4.94 8.74
N GLY A 77 11.23 5.23 9.98
CA GLY A 77 11.39 6.52 10.63
C GLY A 77 10.57 7.64 9.96
N LEU A 78 9.54 7.30 9.18
CA LEU A 78 8.74 8.25 8.41
C LEU A 78 7.43 8.65 9.09
N LEU A 79 6.98 7.86 10.08
CA LEU A 79 5.68 8.08 10.68
C LEU A 79 5.56 9.43 11.39
N GLN A 80 6.63 9.88 12.06
CA GLN A 80 6.63 11.16 12.77
C GLN A 80 6.49 12.35 11.82
N GLU A 81 7.02 12.25 10.60
CA GLU A 81 6.90 13.29 9.58
C GLU A 81 5.49 13.43 9.05
N LEU A 82 4.70 12.35 9.13
CA LEU A 82 3.28 12.30 8.76
C LEU A 82 2.34 12.61 9.94
N GLU A 83 2.87 12.85 11.14
CA GLU A 83 2.07 13.19 12.32
C GLU A 83 1.48 14.61 12.30
N VAL A 84 1.74 15.40 11.27
CA VAL A 84 1.09 16.71 11.02
C VAL A 84 -0.45 16.55 10.96
N HIS A 85 -0.96 15.38 10.64
CA HIS A 85 -2.38 15.01 10.72
C HIS A 85 -3.00 15.13 12.13
N LYS A 86 -2.21 15.30 13.20
CA LYS A 86 -2.74 15.67 14.53
C LYS A 86 -3.62 16.91 14.47
N HIS A 87 -3.47 17.71 13.42
CA HIS A 87 -4.28 18.90 13.16
C HIS A 87 -5.46 18.63 12.21
N LEU A 88 -5.51 17.48 11.54
CA LEU A 88 -6.65 17.10 10.70
C LEU A 88 -7.76 16.58 11.61
N LYS A 89 -8.74 17.43 11.90
CA LYS A 89 -10.00 16.97 12.49
C LYS A 89 -10.61 15.97 11.51
N ASN A 90 -10.69 14.71 11.90
CA ASN A 90 -11.39 13.70 11.11
C ASN A 90 -12.81 14.22 10.84
N PRO A 91 -13.18 14.50 9.57
CA PRO A 91 -14.52 15.02 9.26
C PRO A 91 -15.63 14.02 9.63
N HIS A 92 -15.28 12.75 9.89
CA HIS A 92 -16.19 11.71 10.35
C HIS A 92 -16.14 11.48 11.88
N GLN A 93 -15.30 12.19 12.63
CA GLN A 93 -15.27 12.13 14.10
C GLN A 93 -16.24 13.16 14.69
N HIS A 94 -17.39 12.70 15.13
CA HIS A 94 -18.26 13.46 16.02
C HIS A 94 -17.64 13.49 17.43
N THR A 95 -16.99 14.59 17.79
CA THR A 95 -16.41 14.81 19.12
C THR A 95 -17.47 15.36 20.08
N GLY A 96 -18.39 14.52 20.55
CA GLY A 96 -19.34 14.84 21.62
C GLY A 96 -19.17 13.88 22.79
N GLN A 97 -19.29 14.36 24.04
CA GLN A 97 -19.38 13.44 25.19
C GLN A 97 -20.55 12.48 24.98
N GLY A 98 -20.26 11.15 24.97
CA GLY A 98 -21.26 10.08 24.79
C GLY A 98 -21.44 9.57 23.35
N VAL A 99 -20.69 10.07 22.36
CA VAL A 99 -20.71 9.52 20.99
C VAL A 99 -19.74 8.34 20.90
N ARG A 100 -20.26 7.16 20.50
CA ARG A 100 -19.45 5.96 20.23
C ARG A 100 -18.45 6.29 19.10
N ARG A 101 -17.16 6.12 19.35
CA ARG A 101 -16.10 6.42 18.37
C ARG A 101 -16.10 5.38 17.28
N GLN A 102 -16.30 5.82 16.02
CA GLN A 102 -16.26 4.93 14.87
C GLN A 102 -14.81 4.44 14.63
N ALA A 103 -14.64 3.13 14.57
CA ALA A 103 -13.35 2.47 14.33
C ALA A 103 -13.10 2.11 12.85
N GLY A 104 -14.17 2.09 12.06
CA GLY A 104 -14.13 1.78 10.64
C GLY A 104 -15.52 1.53 10.08
N HIS A 105 -15.59 1.03 8.86
CA HIS A 105 -16.83 0.61 8.24
C HIS A 105 -16.62 -0.49 7.19
N PHE A 106 -17.68 -1.24 6.91
CA PHE A 106 -17.77 -2.13 5.76
C PHE A 106 -18.98 -1.72 4.93
N ALA A 107 -18.78 -1.38 3.67
CA ALA A 107 -19.83 -0.87 2.78
C ALA A 107 -20.64 0.31 3.37
N GLY A 108 -20.02 1.13 4.21
CA GLY A 108 -20.67 2.22 4.91
C GLY A 108 -21.43 1.85 6.18
N ILE A 109 -21.50 0.57 6.55
CA ILE A 109 -21.98 0.10 7.85
C ILE A 109 -20.86 0.34 8.86
N PRO A 110 -21.02 1.21 9.88
CA PRO A 110 -19.96 1.51 10.84
C PRO A 110 -19.82 0.40 11.88
N PHE A 111 -18.61 0.24 12.43
CA PHE A 111 -18.36 -0.43 13.70
C PHE A 111 -17.58 0.50 14.62
N HIS A 112 -17.60 0.25 15.94
CA HIS A 112 -17.10 1.19 16.93
C HIS A 112 -15.99 0.58 17.78
N GLU A 113 -15.06 1.44 18.25
CA GLU A 113 -13.89 1.00 19.03
C GLU A 113 -14.27 0.19 20.29
N GLY A 114 -15.33 0.59 20.97
CA GLY A 114 -15.79 -0.10 22.18
C GLY A 114 -16.39 -1.50 21.97
N ASP A 115 -16.65 -1.89 20.72
CA ASP A 115 -17.19 -3.19 20.37
C ASP A 115 -16.09 -4.16 19.89
N VAL A 116 -14.87 -3.66 19.66
CA VAL A 116 -13.75 -4.47 19.18
C VAL A 116 -13.00 -5.06 20.36
N ASP A 117 -12.91 -6.39 20.40
CA ASP A 117 -12.14 -7.14 21.40
C ASP A 117 -10.71 -7.38 20.90
N THR A 118 -9.80 -6.45 21.20
CA THR A 118 -8.39 -6.54 20.80
C THR A 118 -7.63 -7.66 21.53
N SER A 119 -8.16 -8.23 22.62
CA SER A 119 -7.53 -9.32 23.36
C SER A 119 -7.50 -10.64 22.57
N GLN A 120 -8.34 -10.77 21.54
CA GLN A 120 -8.32 -11.90 20.63
C GLN A 120 -7.06 -11.97 19.75
N TRP A 121 -6.33 -10.87 19.61
CA TRP A 121 -5.09 -10.79 18.82
C TRP A 121 -3.87 -10.94 19.73
N THR A 122 -3.67 -12.15 20.26
CA THR A 122 -2.61 -12.46 21.24
C THR A 122 -1.20 -12.21 20.73
N TYR A 123 -1.03 -12.20 19.40
CA TYR A 123 0.24 -11.89 18.73
C TYR A 123 0.50 -10.38 18.56
N ARG A 124 -0.47 -9.52 18.91
CA ARG A 124 -0.32 -8.07 18.74
C ARG A 124 -0.16 -7.38 20.09
N LEU A 125 1.07 -6.97 20.38
CA LEU A 125 1.33 -6.15 21.55
C LEU A 125 0.70 -4.75 21.42
N PRO A 126 0.31 -4.11 22.52
CA PRO A 126 0.00 -2.71 22.54
C PRO A 126 1.16 -1.91 21.94
N THR A 127 0.89 -1.04 20.98
CA THR A 127 1.90 -0.19 20.37
C THR A 127 1.54 1.28 20.60
N SER A 128 2.52 2.16 20.49
CA SER A 128 2.31 3.61 20.52
C SER A 128 1.60 4.11 19.26
N THR A 129 1.48 3.26 18.23
CA THR A 129 0.83 3.59 16.97
C THR A 129 -0.63 3.18 16.99
N ALA A 130 -1.52 4.05 16.51
CA ALA A 130 -2.92 3.71 16.33
C ALA A 130 -3.08 2.64 15.24
N PRO A 131 -4.12 1.77 15.31
CA PRO A 131 -4.39 0.76 14.27
C PRO A 131 -4.88 1.37 12.95
N SER A 132 -5.30 2.63 12.97
CA SER A 132 -5.75 3.39 11.81
C SER A 132 -5.43 4.87 12.00
N LEU A 133 -4.87 5.50 10.97
CA LEU A 133 -4.58 6.93 10.92
C LEU A 133 -5.20 7.54 9.67
N ILE A 134 -5.47 8.84 9.72
CA ILE A 134 -5.89 9.61 8.56
C ILE A 134 -4.76 10.55 8.16
N SER A 135 -4.45 10.59 6.86
CA SER A 135 -3.49 11.50 6.27
C SER A 135 -4.02 12.07 4.96
N GLU A 136 -3.29 13.00 4.38
CA GLU A 136 -3.57 13.60 3.08
C GLU A 136 -2.61 13.02 2.03
N MET A 137 -3.13 12.69 0.84
CA MET A 137 -2.30 12.12 -0.24
C MET A 137 -1.13 13.02 -0.61
N GLN A 138 -1.37 14.34 -0.68
CA GLN A 138 -0.33 15.32 -1.00
C GLN A 138 0.82 15.31 0.01
N GLU A 139 0.48 15.14 1.29
CA GLU A 139 1.46 15.08 2.37
C GLU A 139 2.28 13.79 2.31
N ILE A 140 1.62 12.64 2.12
CA ILE A 140 2.29 11.34 1.96
C ILE A 140 3.31 11.41 0.81
N GLU A 141 2.89 11.89 -0.36
CA GLU A 141 3.79 12.03 -1.51
C GLU A 141 4.94 13.00 -1.25
N THR A 142 4.70 14.11 -0.53
CA THR A 142 5.72 15.11 -0.21
C THR A 142 6.80 14.54 0.72
N VAL A 143 6.39 13.83 1.77
CA VAL A 143 7.31 13.18 2.72
C VAL A 143 8.14 12.12 2.02
N LEU A 144 7.49 11.26 1.21
CA LEU A 144 8.19 10.19 0.50
C LEU A 144 9.14 10.73 -0.59
N ALA A 145 8.74 11.78 -1.32
CA ALA A 145 9.62 12.40 -2.33
C ALA A 145 10.87 13.01 -1.69
N ARG A 146 10.70 13.78 -0.60
CA ARG A 146 11.83 14.32 0.16
C ARG A 146 12.76 13.23 0.67
N ARG A 147 12.21 12.14 1.22
CA ARG A 147 12.99 10.99 1.67
C ARG A 147 13.76 10.34 0.53
N ALA A 148 13.12 10.15 -0.63
CA ALA A 148 13.74 9.59 -1.82
C ALA A 148 14.92 10.45 -2.29
N GLU A 149 14.75 11.77 -2.35
CA GLU A 149 15.80 12.73 -2.72
C GLU A 149 16.99 12.69 -1.74
N VAL A 150 16.73 12.64 -0.42
CA VAL A 150 17.78 12.51 0.62
C VAL A 150 18.57 11.20 0.46
N LEU A 151 17.92 10.12 -0.01
CA LEU A 151 18.55 8.84 -0.30
C LEU A 151 19.26 8.79 -1.66
N GLY A 152 19.23 9.87 -2.45
CA GLY A 152 19.92 9.98 -3.74
C GLY A 152 19.10 9.46 -4.93
N VAL A 153 17.79 9.27 -4.78
CA VAL A 153 16.91 8.90 -5.90
C VAL A 153 16.79 10.07 -6.87
N VAL A 154 16.90 9.79 -8.17
CA VAL A 154 16.63 10.76 -9.23
C VAL A 154 15.17 10.72 -9.61
N ILE A 155 14.45 11.84 -9.47
CA ILE A 155 13.03 11.95 -9.85
C ILE A 155 12.92 12.89 -11.07
N LYS A 156 12.52 12.33 -12.22
CA LYS A 156 12.26 13.10 -13.45
C LYS A 156 10.76 13.26 -13.66
N ARG A 157 10.26 14.48 -13.46
CA ARG A 157 8.86 14.86 -13.69
C ARG A 157 8.65 15.45 -15.09
N GLY A 158 7.42 15.46 -15.59
CA GLY A 158 7.08 15.89 -16.95
C GLY A 158 7.48 14.85 -18.02
N HIS A 159 7.81 13.62 -17.61
CA HIS A 159 8.30 12.57 -18.48
C HIS A 159 7.34 11.37 -18.47
N ALA A 160 6.51 11.23 -19.51
CA ALA A 160 5.64 10.07 -19.67
C ALA A 160 6.39 8.93 -20.34
N ILE A 161 6.37 7.75 -19.76
CA ILE A 161 6.86 6.54 -20.43
C ILE A 161 5.95 6.24 -21.61
N THR A 162 6.52 6.17 -22.81
CA THR A 162 5.82 5.90 -24.07
C THR A 162 6.14 4.51 -24.63
N GLY A 163 7.24 3.92 -24.20
CA GLY A 163 7.68 2.60 -24.63
C GLY A 163 8.78 2.03 -23.76
N PHE A 164 9.01 0.75 -23.84
CA PHE A 164 10.19 0.09 -23.31
C PHE A 164 10.46 -1.22 -24.05
N HIS A 165 11.69 -1.68 -24.00
CA HIS A 165 12.06 -3.04 -24.42
C HIS A 165 13.09 -3.63 -23.47
N GLN A 166 13.00 -4.93 -23.30
CA GLN A 166 13.96 -5.70 -22.51
C GLN A 166 15.14 -6.14 -23.37
N THR A 167 16.32 -6.07 -22.78
CA THR A 167 17.57 -6.62 -23.35
C THR A 167 17.98 -7.85 -22.54
N GLY A 168 19.09 -8.50 -22.90
CA GLY A 168 19.57 -9.67 -22.15
C GLY A 168 19.92 -9.35 -20.70
N ASP A 169 20.37 -8.13 -20.42
CA ASP A 169 20.92 -7.67 -19.14
C ASP A 169 20.17 -6.50 -18.50
N GLY A 170 19.15 -5.94 -19.18
CA GLY A 170 18.43 -4.78 -18.66
C GLY A 170 17.18 -4.42 -19.41
N VAL A 171 16.79 -3.16 -19.27
CA VAL A 171 15.65 -2.53 -19.92
C VAL A 171 16.04 -1.16 -20.48
N ILE A 172 15.49 -0.79 -21.64
CA ILE A 172 15.57 0.56 -22.18
C ILE A 172 14.16 1.14 -22.20
N VAL A 173 13.98 2.25 -21.51
CA VAL A 173 12.69 2.94 -21.32
C VAL A 173 12.69 4.21 -22.15
N GLN A 174 11.62 4.46 -22.90
CA GLN A 174 11.45 5.63 -23.76
C GLN A 174 10.46 6.62 -23.15
N SER A 175 10.79 7.90 -23.22
CA SER A 175 9.93 9.01 -22.82
C SER A 175 10.08 10.15 -23.82
N GLY A 176 9.17 10.26 -24.78
CA GLY A 176 9.33 11.17 -25.91
C GLY A 176 10.64 10.91 -26.67
N ASP A 177 11.47 11.95 -26.82
CA ASP A 177 12.77 11.86 -27.50
C ASP A 177 13.92 11.40 -26.57
N GLN A 178 13.62 11.12 -25.29
CA GLN A 178 14.60 10.68 -24.31
C GLN A 178 14.50 9.17 -24.09
N SER A 179 15.64 8.55 -23.77
CA SER A 179 15.70 7.15 -23.35
C SER A 179 16.51 7.00 -22.08
N PHE A 180 16.11 6.09 -21.22
CA PHE A 180 16.78 5.75 -19.97
C PHE A 180 17.11 4.26 -19.95
N GLN A 181 18.25 3.92 -19.37
CA GLN A 181 18.69 2.52 -19.25
C GLN A 181 18.68 2.09 -17.79
N GLY A 182 18.21 0.88 -17.54
CA GLY A 182 18.21 0.29 -16.22
C GLY A 182 18.32 -1.22 -16.27
N LYS A 183 18.66 -1.85 -15.12
CA LYS A 183 18.66 -3.32 -15.02
C LYS A 183 17.22 -3.86 -14.87
N TRP A 184 16.36 -3.10 -14.20
CA TRP A 184 14.96 -3.45 -13.94
C TRP A 184 14.03 -2.28 -14.19
N LEU A 185 12.77 -2.59 -14.56
CA LEU A 185 11.67 -1.63 -14.66
C LEU A 185 10.53 -2.05 -13.72
N VAL A 186 10.04 -1.13 -12.88
CA VAL A 186 8.86 -1.37 -12.05
C VAL A 186 7.76 -0.40 -12.42
N GLY A 187 6.59 -0.92 -12.83
CA GLY A 187 5.38 -0.15 -13.09
C GLY A 187 4.65 0.14 -11.78
N CYS A 188 4.69 1.42 -11.36
CA CYS A 188 3.90 2.01 -10.26
C CYS A 188 3.01 3.15 -10.81
N ASP A 189 2.61 3.07 -12.08
CA ASP A 189 2.01 4.14 -12.89
C ASP A 189 0.47 4.12 -12.86
N GLY A 190 -0.08 3.51 -11.81
CA GLY A 190 -1.49 3.59 -11.46
C GLY A 190 -2.42 2.73 -12.33
N SER A 191 -3.71 2.91 -12.14
CA SER A 191 -4.77 2.06 -12.72
C SER A 191 -4.73 1.95 -14.25
N ARG A 192 -4.24 3.00 -14.93
CA ARG A 192 -4.11 3.05 -16.40
C ARG A 192 -2.71 2.66 -16.88
N SER A 193 -1.94 1.95 -16.07
CA SER A 193 -0.53 1.59 -16.27
C SER A 193 -0.16 1.33 -17.74
N VAL A 194 0.82 2.08 -18.21
CA VAL A 194 1.44 1.90 -19.53
C VAL A 194 2.39 0.69 -19.48
N VAL A 195 3.12 0.54 -18.35
CA VAL A 195 4.06 -0.59 -18.16
C VAL A 195 3.31 -1.91 -18.21
N ARG A 196 2.17 -2.05 -17.52
CA ARG A 196 1.33 -3.25 -17.58
C ARG A 196 0.91 -3.57 -19.01
N LYS A 197 0.38 -2.58 -19.74
CA LYS A 197 -0.15 -2.77 -21.10
C LYS A 197 0.93 -3.14 -22.10
N LEU A 198 2.04 -2.41 -22.11
CA LEU A 198 3.16 -2.65 -23.02
C LEU A 198 3.95 -3.92 -22.65
N GLY A 199 3.96 -4.28 -21.37
CA GLY A 199 4.60 -5.50 -20.87
C GLY A 199 3.81 -6.78 -21.14
N GLY A 200 2.61 -6.68 -21.74
CA GLY A 200 1.77 -7.84 -22.09
C GLY A 200 1.20 -8.56 -20.87
N PHE A 201 1.05 -7.88 -19.72
CA PHE A 201 0.44 -8.46 -18.55
C PHE A 201 -1.08 -8.58 -18.73
N GLU A 202 -1.59 -9.78 -18.56
CA GLU A 202 -3.04 -10.03 -18.51
C GLU A 202 -3.62 -9.40 -17.24
N PHE A 203 -4.77 -8.73 -17.37
CA PHE A 203 -5.43 -7.99 -16.29
C PHE A 203 -6.87 -8.47 -16.13
N ALA A 204 -7.01 -9.56 -15.40
CA ALA A 204 -8.26 -10.29 -15.22
C ALA A 204 -9.12 -9.68 -14.09
N GLY A 205 -10.44 -9.84 -14.18
CA GLY A 205 -11.38 -9.41 -13.13
C GLY A 205 -12.78 -9.12 -13.65
N THR A 206 -13.48 -8.20 -12.95
CA THR A 206 -14.89 -7.87 -13.21
C THR A 206 -15.04 -6.52 -13.89
N GLU A 207 -16.09 -6.39 -14.70
CA GLU A 207 -16.56 -5.12 -15.24
C GLU A 207 -17.29 -4.33 -14.14
N PRO A 208 -17.43 -3.01 -14.28
CA PRO A 208 -18.07 -2.19 -13.26
C PRO A 208 -19.60 -2.37 -13.24
N GLU A 209 -20.18 -2.18 -12.05
CA GLU A 209 -21.63 -2.08 -11.85
C GLU A 209 -22.10 -0.64 -11.77
N PHE A 210 -21.21 0.30 -11.42
CA PHE A 210 -21.60 1.71 -11.27
C PHE A 210 -20.52 2.68 -11.72
N THR A 211 -20.93 3.91 -12.04
CA THR A 211 -20.08 5.09 -12.08
C THR A 211 -20.15 5.80 -10.71
N GLY A 212 -18.99 5.95 -10.07
CA GLY A 212 -18.84 6.79 -8.90
C GLY A 212 -18.43 8.21 -9.29
N TYR A 213 -19.00 9.21 -8.63
CA TYR A 213 -18.63 10.62 -8.76
C TYR A 213 -18.16 11.13 -7.42
N THR A 214 -17.08 11.90 -7.41
CA THR A 214 -16.66 12.67 -6.25
C THR A 214 -16.61 14.13 -6.69
N THR A 215 -17.40 14.98 -6.02
CA THR A 215 -17.63 16.35 -6.48
C THR A 215 -17.49 17.38 -5.36
N GLN A 216 -17.03 18.58 -5.74
CA GLN A 216 -17.15 19.79 -4.95
C GLN A 216 -18.08 20.76 -5.70
N ILE A 217 -19.24 21.05 -5.09
CA ILE A 217 -20.33 21.78 -5.71
C ILE A 217 -20.90 22.82 -4.74
N ASP A 218 -21.54 23.85 -5.29
CA ASP A 218 -22.43 24.72 -4.53
C ASP A 218 -23.89 24.30 -4.79
N ILE A 219 -24.67 24.15 -3.71
CA ILE A 219 -26.07 23.73 -3.77
C ILE A 219 -26.94 24.94 -3.40
N ALA A 220 -27.88 25.30 -4.27
CA ALA A 220 -28.76 26.44 -4.09
C ALA A 220 -29.85 26.20 -3.00
N ASP A 221 -30.25 24.94 -2.85
CA ASP A 221 -31.33 24.47 -1.98
C ASP A 221 -30.85 23.25 -1.14
N PRO A 222 -29.86 23.47 -0.25
CA PRO A 222 -29.19 22.37 0.48
C PRO A 222 -30.13 21.56 1.37
N GLU A 223 -31.24 22.11 1.80
CA GLU A 223 -32.28 21.45 2.60
C GLU A 223 -32.96 20.28 1.88
N LYS A 224 -32.88 20.24 0.54
CA LYS A 224 -33.41 19.14 -0.28
C LYS A 224 -32.54 17.88 -0.25
N LEU A 225 -31.28 18.00 0.20
CA LEU A 225 -30.34 16.88 0.32
C LEU A 225 -30.12 16.52 1.79
N LYS A 226 -30.43 15.30 2.16
CA LYS A 226 -30.13 14.79 3.50
C LYS A 226 -28.61 14.66 3.70
N PRO A 227 -28.05 15.12 4.84
CA PRO A 227 -26.65 14.91 5.15
C PRO A 227 -26.33 13.41 5.38
N GLY A 228 -25.05 13.07 5.32
CA GLY A 228 -24.57 11.70 5.52
C GLY A 228 -24.79 10.79 4.32
N ARG A 229 -24.74 9.48 4.56
CA ARG A 229 -24.91 8.43 3.55
C ARG A 229 -26.38 8.08 3.36
N ASN A 230 -26.84 8.15 2.12
CA ASN A 230 -28.23 7.91 1.75
C ASN A 230 -28.29 6.88 0.62
N MET A 231 -28.83 5.69 0.93
CA MET A 231 -29.13 4.65 -0.05
C MET A 231 -30.51 4.91 -0.66
N THR A 232 -30.65 4.77 -1.95
CA THR A 232 -31.89 4.99 -2.69
C THR A 232 -32.25 3.76 -3.55
N ALA A 233 -33.32 3.83 -4.32
CA ALA A 233 -33.74 2.74 -5.19
C ALA A 233 -32.82 2.53 -6.42
N VAL A 234 -31.98 3.52 -6.75
CA VAL A 234 -31.16 3.52 -7.99
C VAL A 234 -29.67 3.75 -7.73
N GLY A 235 -29.29 4.00 -6.48
CA GLY A 235 -27.91 4.26 -6.15
C GLY A 235 -27.70 4.75 -4.73
N MET A 236 -26.64 5.52 -4.55
CA MET A 236 -26.25 6.08 -3.25
C MET A 236 -25.68 7.48 -3.44
N TYR A 237 -25.94 8.37 -2.49
CA TYR A 237 -25.14 9.57 -2.33
C TYR A 237 -24.67 9.76 -0.89
N LEU A 238 -23.52 10.40 -0.73
CA LEU A 238 -22.92 10.75 0.56
C LEU A 238 -22.61 12.24 0.54
N GLN A 239 -23.20 12.99 1.45
CA GLN A 239 -22.84 14.37 1.75
C GLN A 239 -22.14 14.41 3.11
N SER A 240 -20.81 14.33 3.10
CA SER A 240 -20.00 14.30 4.33
C SER A 240 -19.80 15.69 4.95
N GLN A 241 -19.83 16.72 4.13
CA GLN A 241 -19.80 18.12 4.50
C GLN A 241 -20.49 18.96 3.42
N PRO A 242 -20.93 20.20 3.71
CA PRO A 242 -21.55 21.05 2.71
C PRO A 242 -20.68 21.17 1.46
N GLY A 243 -21.28 20.95 0.29
CA GLY A 243 -20.61 21.06 -1.00
C GLY A 243 -19.71 19.89 -1.40
N TYR A 244 -19.43 18.93 -0.52
CA TYR A 244 -18.70 17.72 -0.89
C TYR A 244 -19.67 16.54 -1.00
N VAL A 245 -19.91 16.08 -2.23
CA VAL A 245 -20.89 15.03 -2.53
C VAL A 245 -20.24 13.91 -3.33
N VAL A 246 -20.38 12.68 -2.81
CA VAL A 246 -20.04 11.45 -3.52
C VAL A 246 -21.32 10.80 -3.99
N ILE A 247 -21.36 10.37 -5.26
CA ILE A 247 -22.55 9.71 -5.84
C ILE A 247 -22.10 8.38 -6.42
N GLN A 248 -22.90 7.33 -6.24
CA GLN A 248 -22.77 6.05 -6.92
C GLN A 248 -24.03 5.82 -7.74
N ASP A 249 -23.87 5.83 -9.05
CA ASP A 249 -24.93 5.62 -10.03
C ASP A 249 -24.75 4.25 -10.68
N PHE A 250 -25.67 3.32 -10.44
CA PHE A 250 -25.58 1.96 -10.93
C PHE A 250 -25.94 1.88 -12.43
N ASP A 251 -25.10 2.53 -13.24
CA ASP A 251 -25.20 2.63 -14.71
C ASP A 251 -24.33 1.61 -15.46
N GLY A 252 -23.71 0.65 -14.76
CA GLY A 252 -22.75 -0.28 -15.36
C GLY A 252 -21.39 0.36 -15.66
N GLY A 253 -21.06 1.50 -15.08
CA GLY A 253 -19.82 2.26 -15.35
C GLY A 253 -19.83 3.01 -16.69
N ALA A 254 -21.00 3.08 -17.35
CA ALA A 254 -21.14 3.58 -18.72
C ALA A 254 -20.64 5.01 -18.90
N PHE A 255 -20.92 5.90 -17.95
CA PHE A 255 -20.44 7.28 -18.07
C PHE A 255 -18.92 7.38 -17.92
N HIS A 256 -18.33 6.68 -16.95
CA HIS A 256 -16.88 6.67 -16.75
C HIS A 256 -16.15 6.19 -18.00
N ASP A 257 -16.62 5.08 -18.58
CA ASP A 257 -16.01 4.45 -19.76
C ASP A 257 -16.21 5.27 -21.05
N SER A 258 -17.21 6.15 -21.08
CA SER A 258 -17.45 7.05 -22.23
C SER A 258 -16.33 8.07 -22.44
N GLY A 259 -15.54 8.36 -21.37
CA GLY A 259 -14.50 9.38 -21.41
C GLY A 259 -15.00 10.83 -21.58
N LYS A 260 -16.33 11.04 -21.48
CA LYS A 260 -16.93 12.39 -21.59
C LYS A 260 -16.52 13.25 -20.38
N PRO A 261 -16.39 14.57 -20.59
CA PRO A 261 -16.13 15.48 -19.48
C PRO A 261 -17.33 15.52 -18.51
N VAL A 262 -17.03 15.61 -17.23
CA VAL A 262 -18.05 15.80 -16.18
C VAL A 262 -18.48 17.25 -16.18
N THR A 263 -19.72 17.54 -16.59
CA THR A 263 -20.29 18.89 -16.61
C THR A 263 -21.26 19.10 -15.44
N LEU A 264 -21.58 20.37 -15.14
CA LEU A 264 -22.57 20.72 -14.11
C LEU A 264 -23.93 20.08 -14.42
N GLU A 265 -24.38 20.18 -15.68
CA GLU A 265 -25.66 19.66 -16.13
C GLU A 265 -25.74 18.14 -15.93
N HIS A 266 -24.65 17.43 -16.25
CA HIS A 266 -24.60 15.99 -16.04
C HIS A 266 -24.64 15.62 -14.55
N VAL A 267 -23.81 16.26 -13.71
CA VAL A 267 -23.84 16.02 -12.25
C VAL A 267 -25.20 16.35 -11.66
N GLN A 268 -25.84 17.43 -12.12
CA GLN A 268 -27.18 17.83 -11.73
C GLN A 268 -28.22 16.75 -12.06
N GLU A 269 -28.18 16.20 -13.27
CA GLU A 269 -29.08 15.13 -13.69
C GLU A 269 -28.89 13.87 -12.84
N VAL A 270 -27.63 13.41 -12.68
CA VAL A 270 -27.29 12.24 -11.88
C VAL A 270 -27.70 12.42 -10.43
N LEU A 271 -27.38 13.57 -9.81
CA LEU A 271 -27.70 13.82 -8.41
C LEU A 271 -29.22 13.84 -8.18
N ARG A 272 -30.01 14.46 -9.05
CA ARG A 272 -31.48 14.45 -8.99
C ARG A 272 -32.05 13.05 -9.10
N ARG A 273 -31.55 12.26 -10.06
CA ARG A 273 -31.99 10.87 -10.25
C ARG A 273 -31.68 10.02 -9.03
N VAL A 274 -30.42 10.07 -8.54
CA VAL A 274 -29.97 9.23 -7.43
C VAL A 274 -30.61 9.68 -6.11
N SER A 275 -30.72 10.98 -5.83
CA SER A 275 -31.31 11.48 -4.59
C SER A 275 -32.85 11.43 -4.59
N ASN A 276 -33.46 11.29 -5.77
CA ASN A 276 -34.91 11.44 -5.98
C ASN A 276 -35.44 12.77 -5.45
N THR A 277 -34.69 13.86 -5.66
CA THR A 277 -35.07 15.23 -5.30
C THR A 277 -34.89 16.17 -6.49
N ASP A 278 -35.47 17.38 -6.42
CA ASP A 278 -35.28 18.42 -7.42
C ASP A 278 -34.16 19.41 -7.03
N VAL A 279 -33.17 18.94 -6.27
CA VAL A 279 -32.01 19.73 -5.83
C VAL A 279 -31.33 20.47 -6.98
N THR A 280 -30.85 21.67 -6.72
CA THR A 280 -30.23 22.55 -7.73
C THR A 280 -28.77 22.81 -7.39
N ILE A 281 -27.88 22.45 -8.31
CA ILE A 281 -26.44 22.77 -8.25
C ILE A 281 -26.24 24.12 -8.90
N SER A 282 -25.70 25.11 -8.15
CA SER A 282 -25.39 26.44 -8.67
C SER A 282 -24.00 26.59 -9.24
N ALA A 283 -23.03 25.79 -8.77
CA ALA A 283 -21.67 25.74 -9.30
C ALA A 283 -21.04 24.35 -9.16
N LEU A 284 -20.18 23.97 -10.11
CA LEU A 284 -19.33 22.79 -10.08
C LEU A 284 -17.87 23.24 -10.06
N HIS A 285 -17.16 23.02 -8.96
CA HIS A 285 -15.77 23.41 -8.79
C HIS A 285 -14.81 22.31 -9.18
N ILE A 286 -15.02 21.10 -8.68
CA ILE A 286 -14.18 19.93 -8.96
C ILE A 286 -15.09 18.72 -9.12
N ALA A 287 -14.80 17.87 -10.11
CA ALA A 287 -15.43 16.57 -10.25
C ALA A 287 -14.44 15.54 -10.79
N THR A 288 -14.55 14.32 -10.29
CA THR A 288 -13.84 13.17 -10.81
C THR A 288 -14.75 11.96 -10.81
N THR A 289 -14.50 11.02 -11.73
CA THR A 289 -15.24 9.76 -11.79
C THR A 289 -14.32 8.58 -11.50
N TRP A 290 -14.92 7.52 -10.99
CA TRP A 290 -14.28 6.23 -10.70
C TRP A 290 -15.32 5.10 -10.87
N THR A 291 -14.87 3.86 -10.81
CA THR A 291 -15.75 2.69 -10.91
C THR A 291 -15.38 1.67 -9.83
N ASP A 292 -16.23 0.67 -9.68
CA ASP A 292 -15.99 -0.51 -8.84
C ASP A 292 -15.27 -1.65 -9.60
N ARG A 293 -14.76 -1.39 -10.81
CA ARG A 293 -13.98 -2.38 -11.56
C ARG A 293 -12.89 -2.99 -10.68
N ALA A 294 -12.93 -4.31 -10.51
CA ALA A 294 -11.98 -5.04 -9.70
C ALA A 294 -11.18 -5.98 -10.59
N ARG A 295 -9.90 -5.64 -10.85
CA ARG A 295 -9.01 -6.40 -11.73
C ARG A 295 -7.62 -6.55 -11.12
N GLN A 296 -6.98 -7.67 -11.41
CA GLN A 296 -5.64 -7.98 -10.96
C GLN A 296 -4.82 -8.58 -12.12
N ALA A 297 -3.54 -8.22 -12.18
CA ALA A 297 -2.60 -8.85 -13.11
C ALA A 297 -2.39 -10.32 -12.72
N THR A 298 -2.47 -11.22 -13.68
CA THR A 298 -2.31 -12.67 -13.44
C THR A 298 -0.89 -13.06 -13.06
N THR A 299 0.08 -12.17 -13.33
CA THR A 299 1.46 -12.23 -12.83
C THR A 299 1.94 -10.82 -12.53
N TYR A 300 2.85 -10.68 -11.55
CA TYR A 300 3.45 -9.38 -11.20
C TYR A 300 4.85 -9.20 -11.79
N ARG A 301 5.37 -10.20 -12.49
CA ARG A 301 6.67 -10.17 -13.13
C ARG A 301 6.64 -10.76 -14.54
N ASN A 302 7.31 -10.07 -15.47
CA ASN A 302 7.61 -10.57 -16.80
C ASN A 302 9.09 -10.22 -17.13
N GLY A 303 9.99 -11.21 -17.01
CA GLY A 303 11.42 -10.98 -17.15
C GLY A 303 11.95 -9.99 -16.13
N ARG A 304 12.44 -8.84 -16.61
CA ARG A 304 12.98 -7.73 -15.79
C ARG A 304 11.97 -6.59 -15.53
N VAL A 305 10.70 -6.84 -15.83
CA VAL A 305 9.61 -5.88 -15.61
C VAL A 305 8.70 -6.40 -14.51
N LEU A 306 8.43 -5.54 -13.51
CA LEU A 306 7.55 -5.84 -12.38
C LEU A 306 6.42 -4.80 -12.30
N LEU A 307 5.35 -5.16 -11.59
CA LEU A 307 4.22 -4.29 -11.31
C LEU A 307 3.99 -4.19 -9.80
N ALA A 308 3.60 -3.00 -9.30
CA ALA A 308 3.19 -2.78 -7.91
C ALA A 308 2.06 -1.74 -7.82
N GLY A 309 1.24 -1.85 -6.78
CA GLY A 309 0.09 -0.98 -6.54
C GLY A 309 -0.97 -1.08 -7.63
N ASP A 310 -1.63 0.02 -7.95
CA ASP A 310 -2.72 0.06 -8.94
C ASP A 310 -2.29 -0.38 -10.36
N ALA A 311 -1.00 -0.45 -10.65
CA ALA A 311 -0.51 -1.05 -11.89
C ALA A 311 -0.74 -2.58 -11.90
N ALA A 312 -0.67 -3.23 -10.73
CA ALA A 312 -0.88 -4.67 -10.56
C ALA A 312 -2.32 -5.04 -10.22
N HIS A 313 -3.08 -4.18 -9.52
CA HIS A 313 -4.43 -4.45 -9.04
C HIS A 313 -5.23 -3.17 -8.84
N ILE A 314 -6.50 -3.21 -9.21
CA ILE A 314 -7.45 -2.11 -9.03
C ILE A 314 -8.74 -2.63 -8.41
N HIS A 315 -9.39 -1.80 -7.63
CA HIS A 315 -10.71 -2.04 -7.04
C HIS A 315 -11.39 -0.73 -6.68
N ALA A 316 -12.68 -0.78 -6.30
CA ALA A 316 -13.40 0.40 -5.82
C ALA A 316 -12.70 1.05 -4.61
N PRO A 317 -12.67 2.38 -4.50
CA PRO A 317 -12.05 3.07 -3.36
C PRO A 317 -12.87 2.99 -2.06
N LEU A 318 -13.64 1.92 -1.90
CA LEU A 318 -14.49 1.65 -0.74
C LEU A 318 -13.62 1.20 0.44
N GLY A 319 -13.54 2.00 1.50
CA GLY A 319 -12.77 1.67 2.70
C GLY A 319 -11.25 1.94 2.61
N GLY A 320 -10.76 2.61 1.55
CA GLY A 320 -9.40 3.13 1.50
C GLY A 320 -8.26 2.09 1.44
N GLN A 321 -8.52 0.88 0.94
CA GLN A 321 -7.54 -0.23 1.00
C GLN A 321 -6.46 -0.19 -0.09
N GLY A 322 -6.69 0.45 -1.26
CA GLY A 322 -5.77 0.41 -2.40
C GLY A 322 -4.39 0.99 -2.12
N LEU A 323 -4.32 2.15 -1.45
CA LEU A 323 -3.06 2.75 -1.03
C LEU A 323 -2.27 1.81 -0.10
N ASN A 324 -2.94 1.24 0.89
CA ASN A 324 -2.34 0.35 1.88
C ASN A 324 -1.81 -0.94 1.23
N LEU A 325 -2.58 -1.50 0.30
CA LEU A 325 -2.18 -2.67 -0.48
C LEU A 325 -0.91 -2.39 -1.29
N GLY A 326 -0.87 -1.25 -2.00
CA GLY A 326 0.27 -0.85 -2.81
C GLY A 326 1.53 -0.50 -2.00
N LEU A 327 1.39 0.12 -0.83
CA LEU A 327 2.54 0.35 0.07
C LEU A 327 3.08 -0.97 0.63
N GLY A 328 2.19 -1.94 0.91
CA GLY A 328 2.59 -3.30 1.24
C GLY A 328 3.34 -4.01 0.11
N ASP A 329 2.96 -3.77 -1.16
CA ASP A 329 3.73 -4.28 -2.31
C ASP A 329 5.13 -3.68 -2.35
N ALA A 330 5.25 -2.36 -2.18
CA ALA A 330 6.53 -1.67 -2.20
C ALA A 330 7.46 -2.15 -1.07
N MET A 331 6.92 -2.33 0.13
CA MET A 331 7.67 -2.84 1.29
C MET A 331 8.17 -4.27 1.06
N ASN A 332 7.33 -5.14 0.48
CA ASN A 332 7.66 -6.54 0.20
C ASN A 332 8.65 -6.68 -0.97
N LEU A 333 8.45 -5.91 -2.05
CA LEU A 333 9.27 -5.96 -3.26
C LEU A 333 10.65 -5.33 -3.05
N GLY A 334 10.71 -4.20 -2.33
CA GLY A 334 11.91 -3.35 -2.32
C GLY A 334 13.18 -4.08 -1.89
N TRP A 335 13.15 -4.76 -0.74
CA TRP A 335 14.30 -5.49 -0.24
C TRP A 335 14.63 -6.75 -1.07
N LYS A 336 13.61 -7.44 -1.60
CA LYS A 336 13.79 -8.65 -2.44
C LYS A 336 14.46 -8.30 -3.77
N LEU A 337 14.00 -7.23 -4.41
CA LEU A 337 14.61 -6.74 -5.64
C LEU A 337 16.03 -6.21 -5.41
N ALA A 338 16.25 -5.49 -4.31
CA ALA A 338 17.58 -5.01 -3.95
C ALA A 338 18.57 -6.17 -3.69
N ALA A 339 18.16 -7.18 -2.94
CA ALA A 339 18.98 -8.38 -2.72
C ALA A 339 19.30 -9.11 -4.04
N THR A 340 18.31 -9.21 -4.94
CA THR A 340 18.50 -9.79 -6.28
C THR A 340 19.52 -9.00 -7.12
N ILE A 341 19.45 -7.67 -7.08
CA ILE A 341 20.39 -6.79 -7.82
C ILE A 341 21.82 -6.91 -7.29
N ARG A 342 21.98 -7.09 -5.97
CA ARG A 342 23.28 -7.24 -5.32
C ARG A 342 23.85 -8.66 -5.37
N GLU A 343 23.11 -9.60 -5.99
CA GLU A 343 23.46 -11.03 -6.02
C GLU A 343 23.54 -11.65 -4.60
N GLU A 344 22.75 -11.10 -3.66
CA GLU A 344 22.60 -11.53 -2.26
C GLU A 344 21.24 -12.20 -2.02
N ALA A 345 20.57 -12.65 -3.07
CA ALA A 345 19.26 -13.29 -3.00
C ALA A 345 19.40 -14.82 -3.13
N PRO A 346 18.78 -15.60 -2.24
CA PRO A 346 18.60 -17.03 -2.50
C PRO A 346 17.69 -17.23 -3.72
N GLU A 347 17.80 -18.40 -4.33
CA GLU A 347 16.95 -18.76 -5.48
C GLU A 347 15.47 -18.66 -5.11
N GLY A 348 14.67 -18.07 -5.99
CA GLY A 348 13.24 -17.88 -5.77
C GLY A 348 12.85 -16.68 -4.89
N LEU A 349 13.79 -15.96 -4.27
CA LEU A 349 13.45 -14.83 -3.40
C LEU A 349 12.57 -13.79 -4.11
N LEU A 350 12.93 -13.36 -5.32
CA LEU A 350 12.16 -12.36 -6.05
C LEU A 350 10.79 -12.89 -6.49
N ASP A 351 10.67 -14.19 -6.77
CA ASP A 351 9.40 -14.81 -7.16
C ASP A 351 8.43 -14.91 -5.98
N SER A 352 8.96 -14.93 -4.74
CA SER A 352 8.12 -14.84 -3.54
C SER A 352 7.34 -13.52 -3.42
N TYR A 353 7.72 -12.47 -4.13
CA TYR A 353 6.90 -11.25 -4.23
C TYR A 353 5.51 -11.57 -4.78
N TYR A 354 5.44 -12.33 -5.87
CA TYR A 354 4.17 -12.74 -6.45
C TYR A 354 3.39 -13.69 -5.53
N THR A 355 4.04 -14.72 -5.00
CA THR A 355 3.36 -15.75 -4.18
C THR A 355 2.84 -15.20 -2.86
N GLU A 356 3.45 -14.16 -2.32
CA GLU A 356 3.00 -13.49 -1.10
C GLU A 356 1.97 -12.38 -1.38
N ARG A 357 2.18 -11.55 -2.41
CA ARG A 357 1.35 -10.34 -2.61
C ARG A 357 0.12 -10.57 -3.48
N HIS A 358 0.18 -11.48 -4.44
CA HIS A 358 -0.98 -11.77 -5.29
C HIS A 358 -2.19 -12.30 -4.51
N PRO A 359 -2.06 -13.25 -3.55
CA PRO A 359 -3.19 -13.69 -2.73
C PRO A 359 -3.78 -12.57 -1.86
N ILE A 360 -2.94 -11.70 -1.30
CA ILE A 360 -3.41 -10.55 -0.51
C ILE A 360 -4.20 -9.58 -1.40
N GLY A 361 -3.69 -9.30 -2.61
CA GLY A 361 -4.41 -8.51 -3.60
C GLY A 361 -5.79 -9.12 -3.94
N ALA A 362 -5.84 -10.42 -4.20
CA ALA A 362 -7.10 -11.13 -4.48
C ALA A 362 -8.11 -11.01 -3.32
N GLN A 363 -7.65 -11.17 -2.06
CA GLN A 363 -8.51 -10.99 -0.88
C GLN A 363 -9.08 -9.56 -0.77
N VAL A 364 -8.28 -8.53 -1.10
CA VAL A 364 -8.75 -7.13 -1.10
C VAL A 364 -9.76 -6.89 -2.22
N LEU A 365 -9.56 -7.48 -3.40
CA LEU A 365 -10.52 -7.39 -4.49
C LEU A 365 -11.86 -8.05 -4.12
N ASP A 366 -11.82 -9.24 -3.50
CA ASP A 366 -13.02 -9.94 -3.03
C ASP A 366 -13.75 -9.15 -1.94
N TRP A 367 -13.00 -8.54 -1.02
CA TRP A 367 -13.55 -7.64 -0.01
C TRP A 367 -14.24 -6.43 -0.63
N SER A 368 -13.65 -5.86 -1.68
CA SER A 368 -14.25 -4.76 -2.45
C SER A 368 -15.53 -5.19 -3.18
N ARG A 369 -15.51 -6.35 -3.85
CA ARG A 369 -16.68 -6.92 -4.53
C ARG A 369 -17.83 -7.19 -3.55
N ALA A 370 -17.53 -7.73 -2.37
CA ALA A 370 -18.53 -7.96 -1.32
C ALA A 370 -19.18 -6.66 -0.85
N GLN A 371 -18.39 -5.58 -0.70
CA GLN A 371 -18.94 -4.26 -0.39
C GLN A 371 -19.88 -3.75 -1.49
N VAL A 372 -19.48 -3.86 -2.76
CA VAL A 372 -20.31 -3.45 -3.90
C VAL A 372 -21.62 -4.24 -3.92
N ALA A 373 -21.56 -5.55 -3.73
CA ALA A 373 -22.74 -6.41 -3.74
C ALA A 373 -23.80 -6.00 -2.70
N ILE A 374 -23.39 -5.66 -1.48
CA ILE A 374 -24.32 -5.21 -0.43
C ILE A 374 -24.72 -3.73 -0.52
N MET A 375 -24.05 -2.96 -1.37
CA MET A 375 -24.40 -1.57 -1.70
C MET A 375 -25.33 -1.46 -2.91
N ASN A 376 -25.53 -2.55 -3.66
CA ASN A 376 -26.46 -2.58 -4.77
C ASN A 376 -27.88 -2.19 -4.32
N PRO A 377 -28.63 -1.40 -5.12
CA PRO A 377 -29.95 -0.93 -4.71
C PRO A 377 -31.06 -2.01 -4.72
N GLY A 378 -30.76 -3.24 -5.13
CA GLY A 378 -31.72 -4.35 -5.19
C GLY A 378 -32.23 -4.81 -3.82
N PRO A 379 -33.39 -5.52 -3.76
CA PRO A 379 -33.99 -5.97 -2.49
C PRO A 379 -33.13 -7.02 -1.78
N GLU A 380 -32.43 -7.88 -2.51
CA GLU A 380 -31.53 -8.91 -1.95
C GLU A 380 -30.35 -8.29 -1.22
N ALA A 381 -29.75 -7.27 -1.83
CA ALA A 381 -28.64 -6.53 -1.22
C ALA A 381 -29.08 -5.79 0.05
N ARG A 382 -30.29 -5.19 0.06
CA ARG A 382 -30.86 -4.56 1.27
C ARG A 382 -31.06 -5.57 2.41
N ALA A 383 -31.58 -6.78 2.08
CA ALA A 383 -31.75 -7.82 3.08
C ALA A 383 -30.40 -8.29 3.66
N LEU A 384 -29.40 -8.51 2.78
CA LEU A 384 -28.05 -8.88 3.20
C LEU A 384 -27.36 -7.77 4.02
N ASN A 385 -27.55 -6.49 3.63
CA ASN A 385 -27.03 -5.34 4.39
C ASN A 385 -27.57 -5.30 5.83
N ALA A 386 -28.86 -5.64 6.04
CA ALA A 386 -29.44 -5.70 7.38
C ALA A 386 -28.78 -6.80 8.21
N ILE A 387 -28.59 -8.00 7.66
CA ILE A 387 -27.94 -9.13 8.36
C ILE A 387 -26.49 -8.78 8.72
N ILE A 388 -25.73 -8.18 7.79
CA ILE A 388 -24.34 -7.78 8.05
C ILE A 388 -24.28 -6.70 9.14
N ARG A 389 -25.23 -5.78 9.16
CA ARG A 389 -25.34 -4.75 10.21
C ARG A 389 -25.55 -5.38 11.58
N ASP A 390 -26.52 -6.31 11.69
CA ASP A 390 -26.79 -7.01 12.95
C ASP A 390 -25.54 -7.80 13.42
N LEU A 391 -24.81 -8.42 12.50
CA LEU A 391 -23.55 -9.11 12.82
C LEU A 391 -22.46 -8.12 13.30
N MET A 392 -22.30 -6.98 12.63
CA MET A 392 -21.30 -5.97 12.99
C MET A 392 -21.59 -5.26 14.32
N ASP A 393 -22.83 -5.30 14.80
CA ASP A 393 -23.22 -4.79 16.11
C ASP A 393 -22.87 -5.77 17.26
N THR A 394 -22.39 -6.98 16.95
CA THR A 394 -21.83 -7.91 17.94
C THR A 394 -20.35 -7.69 18.16
N HIS A 395 -19.81 -8.03 19.35
CA HIS A 395 -18.36 -7.96 19.64
C HIS A 395 -17.53 -8.80 18.67
N ASP A 396 -17.94 -10.04 18.41
CA ASP A 396 -17.22 -10.94 17.49
C ASP A 396 -17.24 -10.41 16.06
N GLY A 397 -18.38 -9.92 15.60
CA GLY A 397 -18.52 -9.30 14.29
C GLY A 397 -17.67 -8.04 14.17
N ALA A 398 -17.77 -7.10 15.12
CA ALA A 398 -16.95 -5.88 15.14
C ALA A 398 -15.45 -6.22 15.12
N THR A 399 -15.01 -7.21 15.91
CA THR A 399 -13.61 -7.65 15.98
C THR A 399 -13.14 -8.27 14.66
N TYR A 400 -13.96 -9.12 14.03
CA TYR A 400 -13.66 -9.70 12.72
C TYR A 400 -13.49 -8.61 11.65
N PHE A 401 -14.45 -7.67 11.55
CA PHE A 401 -14.38 -6.59 10.57
C PHE A 401 -13.23 -5.62 10.86
N ALA A 402 -12.95 -5.32 12.13
CA ALA A 402 -11.81 -4.50 12.53
C ALA A 402 -10.49 -5.13 12.09
N GLY A 403 -10.28 -6.42 12.34
CA GLY A 403 -9.06 -7.13 11.93
C GLY A 403 -8.79 -7.02 10.42
N ARG A 404 -9.86 -7.06 9.61
CA ARG A 404 -9.79 -6.89 8.15
C ARG A 404 -9.54 -5.44 7.72
N VAL A 405 -10.31 -4.50 8.26
CA VAL A 405 -10.24 -3.07 7.88
C VAL A 405 -8.91 -2.46 8.34
N TRP A 406 -8.44 -2.82 9.53
CA TRP A 406 -7.15 -2.36 10.04
C TRP A 406 -5.97 -3.12 9.45
N GLY A 407 -6.20 -4.22 8.71
CA GLY A 407 -5.17 -5.02 8.06
C GLY A 407 -4.34 -5.89 9.01
N ILE A 408 -4.79 -6.06 10.26
CA ILE A 408 -4.08 -6.84 11.30
C ILE A 408 -3.96 -8.30 10.91
N ASN A 409 -4.94 -8.84 10.18
CA ASN A 409 -4.99 -10.23 9.74
C ASN A 409 -4.11 -10.52 8.50
N THR A 410 -3.28 -9.55 8.07
CA THR A 410 -2.34 -9.78 6.97
C THR A 410 -1.31 -10.83 7.38
N HIS A 411 -1.28 -11.95 6.66
CA HIS A 411 -0.47 -13.11 6.97
C HIS A 411 0.11 -13.73 5.68
N TYR A 412 1.36 -14.16 5.75
CA TYR A 412 2.03 -14.98 4.72
C TYR A 412 2.24 -16.39 5.28
N ASP A 413 2.07 -17.39 4.44
CA ASP A 413 2.35 -18.78 4.82
C ASP A 413 3.87 -19.03 4.76
N LEU A 414 4.56 -18.81 5.89
CA LEU A 414 6.02 -18.89 5.99
C LEU A 414 6.53 -20.00 6.91
N GLY A 415 5.66 -20.74 7.61
CA GLY A 415 6.04 -21.81 8.53
C GLY A 415 5.01 -22.10 9.62
N ASP A 416 5.27 -23.09 10.46
CA ASP A 416 4.30 -23.71 11.36
C ASP A 416 4.11 -22.96 12.70
N HIS A 417 5.08 -22.13 13.13
CA HIS A 417 4.92 -21.40 14.40
C HIS A 417 3.80 -20.35 14.26
N PRO A 418 2.90 -20.18 15.27
CA PRO A 418 1.72 -19.32 15.17
C PRO A 418 1.99 -17.85 14.82
N LEU A 419 3.19 -17.35 15.09
CA LEU A 419 3.58 -15.97 14.77
C LEU A 419 4.29 -15.84 13.41
N THR A 420 4.77 -16.93 12.84
CA THR A 420 5.46 -16.91 11.55
C THR A 420 4.52 -16.42 10.45
N GLY A 421 5.00 -15.51 9.61
CA GLY A 421 4.20 -14.90 8.55
C GLY A 421 3.33 -13.71 8.97
N TYR A 422 3.28 -13.37 10.25
CA TYR A 422 2.67 -12.13 10.72
C TYR A 422 3.69 -10.99 10.82
N SER A 423 3.18 -9.76 10.83
CA SER A 423 3.97 -8.58 11.17
C SER A 423 4.50 -8.70 12.59
N VAL A 424 5.81 -8.50 12.79
CA VAL A 424 6.43 -8.62 14.11
C VAL A 424 5.79 -7.65 15.10
N PRO A 425 5.43 -8.11 16.32
CA PRO A 425 5.03 -7.22 17.39
C PRO A 425 6.11 -6.18 17.68
N ASN A 426 5.70 -4.95 17.99
CA ASN A 426 6.67 -3.90 18.31
C ASN A 426 7.21 -4.09 19.74
N PHE A 427 8.01 -5.14 19.95
CA PHE A 427 8.64 -5.42 21.24
C PHE A 427 9.42 -4.19 21.72
N GLU A 428 9.15 -3.79 22.96
CA GLU A 428 9.93 -2.77 23.68
C GLU A 428 10.96 -3.49 24.55
N LEU A 429 12.23 -3.30 24.25
CA LEU A 429 13.32 -3.89 24.98
C LEU A 429 13.55 -3.16 26.32
N THR A 430 14.27 -3.79 27.24
CA THR A 430 14.53 -3.25 28.59
C THR A 430 15.37 -1.97 28.58
N ASP A 431 16.12 -1.71 27.51
CA ASP A 431 16.86 -0.46 27.30
C ASP A 431 15.98 0.68 26.73
N GLY A 432 14.70 0.41 26.46
CA GLY A 432 13.71 1.35 25.93
C GLY A 432 13.67 1.41 24.40
N SER A 433 14.55 0.72 23.68
CA SER A 433 14.47 0.63 22.22
C SER A 433 13.31 -0.26 21.79
N THR A 434 12.77 0.01 20.60
CA THR A 434 11.70 -0.80 20.02
C THR A 434 12.15 -1.48 18.74
N VAL A 435 11.55 -2.64 18.42
CA VAL A 435 11.89 -3.37 17.18
C VAL A 435 11.69 -2.48 15.95
N GLY A 436 10.63 -1.67 15.93
CA GLY A 436 10.38 -0.77 14.79
C GLY A 436 11.50 0.26 14.57
N GLU A 437 12.06 0.84 15.63
CA GLU A 437 13.20 1.76 15.55
C GLU A 437 14.47 1.05 15.08
N LEU A 438 14.69 -0.18 15.54
CA LEU A 438 15.84 -1.00 15.13
C LEU A 438 15.80 -1.40 13.65
N MET A 439 14.66 -1.24 12.97
CA MET A 439 14.46 -1.57 11.55
C MET A 439 14.62 -0.38 10.60
N HIS A 440 15.03 0.81 11.08
CA HIS A 440 15.17 2.01 10.23
C HIS A 440 16.21 1.86 9.12
N ASP A 441 17.16 0.94 9.26
CA ASP A 441 18.20 0.66 8.26
C ASP A 441 17.79 -0.35 7.18
N GLY A 442 16.60 -0.93 7.29
CA GLY A 442 16.04 -1.87 6.29
C GLY A 442 16.66 -3.25 6.28
N ARG A 443 17.41 -3.65 7.33
CA ARG A 443 17.99 -4.99 7.46
C ARG A 443 17.03 -5.96 8.14
N GLY A 444 17.22 -7.26 7.94
CA GLY A 444 16.63 -8.29 8.78
C GLY A 444 17.17 -8.24 10.20
N ILE A 445 16.43 -8.79 11.15
CA ILE A 445 16.84 -8.85 12.56
C ILE A 445 16.72 -10.29 13.05
N LEU A 446 17.75 -10.80 13.73
CA LEU A 446 17.60 -11.89 14.68
C LEU A 446 17.50 -11.28 16.08
N LEU A 447 16.30 -11.35 16.66
CA LEU A 447 16.01 -10.88 18.00
C LEU A 447 16.14 -12.07 18.96
N ASP A 448 17.07 -11.95 19.92
CA ASP A 448 17.40 -12.96 20.92
C ASP A 448 17.13 -12.41 22.31
N PHE A 449 16.12 -12.92 22.97
CA PHE A 449 15.70 -12.43 24.28
C PHE A 449 16.58 -12.96 25.42
N ASP A 450 17.33 -14.06 25.19
CA ASP A 450 18.10 -14.77 26.23
C ASP A 450 19.61 -14.49 26.17
N GLY A 451 20.10 -13.87 25.09
CA GLY A 451 21.50 -13.47 24.95
C GLY A 451 22.46 -14.62 24.61
N ASN A 452 22.13 -15.44 23.63
CA ASN A 452 22.90 -16.60 23.23
C ASN A 452 24.04 -16.25 22.27
N GLU A 453 25.31 -16.33 22.70
CA GLU A 453 26.50 -16.00 21.90
C GLU A 453 26.65 -16.88 20.64
N SER A 454 26.12 -18.12 20.65
CA SER A 454 26.13 -18.97 19.45
C SER A 454 25.24 -18.43 18.35
N LEU A 455 24.08 -17.83 18.69
CA LEU A 455 23.20 -17.15 17.73
C LEU A 455 23.87 -15.91 17.11
N LYS A 456 24.60 -15.16 17.91
CA LYS A 456 25.37 -14.01 17.43
C LYS A 456 26.46 -14.43 16.44
N THR A 457 27.14 -15.53 16.73
CA THR A 457 28.15 -16.12 15.83
C THR A 457 27.49 -16.58 14.52
N LEU A 458 26.36 -17.30 14.60
CA LEU A 458 25.62 -17.75 13.43
C LEU A 458 25.17 -16.60 12.53
N VAL A 459 24.66 -15.50 13.11
CA VAL A 459 24.22 -14.33 12.34
C VAL A 459 25.38 -13.63 11.64
N SER A 460 26.58 -13.67 12.21
CA SER A 460 27.75 -13.03 11.60
C SER A 460 28.08 -13.59 10.20
N ASP A 461 27.69 -14.83 9.92
CA ASP A 461 27.86 -15.46 8.62
C ASP A 461 26.99 -14.85 7.51
N TYR A 462 25.91 -14.14 7.87
CA TYR A 462 25.03 -13.42 6.92
C TYR A 462 25.46 -11.96 6.69
N GLY A 463 26.50 -11.48 7.38
CA GLY A 463 27.04 -10.11 7.24
C GLY A 463 26.01 -9.03 7.53
N ASP A 464 25.92 -8.06 6.62
CA ASP A 464 25.01 -6.92 6.79
C ASP A 464 23.53 -7.22 6.49
N GLN A 465 23.20 -8.43 6.04
CA GLN A 465 21.80 -8.76 5.72
C GLN A 465 20.95 -8.92 6.98
N ILE A 466 21.53 -9.44 8.08
CA ILE A 466 20.83 -9.65 9.35
C ILE A 466 21.58 -8.95 10.48
N LYS A 467 20.87 -8.17 11.26
CA LYS A 467 21.34 -7.55 12.50
C LYS A 467 21.03 -8.48 13.67
N TYR A 468 22.03 -8.83 14.47
CA TYR A 468 21.80 -9.47 15.77
C TYR A 468 21.42 -8.43 16.81
N VAL A 469 20.31 -8.64 17.49
CA VAL A 469 19.81 -7.80 18.59
C VAL A 469 19.52 -8.71 19.78
N SER A 470 20.16 -8.42 20.92
CA SER A 470 19.92 -9.17 22.15
C SER A 470 19.39 -8.25 23.23
N GLY A 471 18.38 -8.71 23.95
CA GLY A 471 17.79 -8.00 25.08
C GLY A 471 16.40 -8.51 25.43
N ARG A 472 16.10 -8.57 26.70
CA ARG A 472 14.75 -8.92 27.17
C ARG A 472 13.74 -7.85 26.77
N ALA A 473 12.57 -8.27 26.37
CA ALA A 473 11.44 -7.35 26.14
C ALA A 473 10.55 -7.27 27.38
N LYS A 474 9.80 -6.17 27.52
CA LYS A 474 8.79 -6.02 28.58
C LYS A 474 7.73 -7.12 28.51
N GLU A 475 7.33 -7.48 27.29
CA GLU A 475 6.44 -8.61 26.99
C GLU A 475 7.07 -9.41 25.85
N GLN A 476 7.39 -10.68 26.08
CA GLN A 476 8.09 -11.56 25.13
C GLN A 476 7.15 -12.53 24.41
N LEU A 477 5.87 -12.59 24.81
CA LEU A 477 4.86 -13.55 24.29
C LEU A 477 5.26 -15.04 24.42
N GLY A 478 6.16 -15.35 25.37
CA GLY A 478 6.71 -16.69 25.55
C GLY A 478 7.87 -17.05 24.63
N LEU A 479 8.31 -16.12 23.78
CA LEU A 479 9.36 -16.36 22.79
C LEU A 479 10.76 -16.27 23.39
N SER A 480 11.69 -17.07 22.86
CA SER A 480 13.13 -16.97 23.11
C SER A 480 13.87 -16.26 21.97
N THR A 481 13.48 -16.55 20.73
CA THR A 481 14.21 -16.04 19.55
C THR A 481 13.26 -15.81 18.37
N VAL A 482 13.47 -14.73 17.63
CA VAL A 482 12.65 -14.38 16.46
C VAL A 482 13.53 -13.92 15.30
N LEU A 483 13.39 -14.53 14.11
CA LEU A 483 13.99 -14.05 12.87
C LEU A 483 12.98 -13.19 12.12
N ILE A 484 13.34 -11.94 11.86
CA ILE A 484 12.50 -10.92 11.25
C ILE A 484 13.09 -10.53 9.89
N ARG A 485 12.26 -10.53 8.85
CA ARG A 485 12.64 -10.09 7.51
C ARG A 485 12.75 -8.56 7.43
N PRO A 486 13.44 -8.01 6.41
CA PRO A 486 13.55 -6.56 6.19
C PRO A 486 12.21 -5.81 6.08
N ASP A 487 11.15 -6.50 5.63
CA ASP A 487 9.78 -5.96 5.56
C ASP A 487 9.01 -6.04 6.89
N GLY A 488 9.62 -6.60 7.94
CA GLY A 488 9.04 -6.68 9.27
C GLY A 488 8.12 -7.87 9.50
N PHE A 489 8.13 -8.87 8.63
CA PHE A 489 7.40 -10.11 8.85
C PHE A 489 8.30 -11.15 9.53
N ILE A 490 7.71 -11.93 10.44
CA ILE A 490 8.42 -13.01 11.14
C ILE A 490 8.67 -14.16 10.17
N ALA A 491 9.94 -14.47 9.93
CA ALA A 491 10.37 -15.59 9.10
C ALA A 491 10.46 -16.90 9.89
N TRP A 492 10.79 -16.81 11.18
CA TRP A 492 10.91 -17.95 12.08
C TRP A 492 10.83 -17.46 13.54
N ALA A 493 10.31 -18.30 14.45
CA ALA A 493 10.27 -18.01 15.87
C ALA A 493 10.42 -19.30 16.69
N SER A 494 10.90 -19.16 17.94
CA SER A 494 11.03 -20.24 18.91
C SER A 494 10.61 -19.79 20.30
N ASP A 495 9.87 -20.66 21.02
CA ASP A 495 9.43 -20.46 22.41
C ASP A 495 10.44 -21.02 23.44
N SER A 496 11.46 -21.73 22.98
CA SER A 496 12.48 -22.39 23.80
C SER A 496 13.87 -22.19 23.25
N GLU A 497 14.87 -22.90 23.76
CA GLU A 497 16.22 -22.90 23.18
C GLU A 497 16.14 -23.21 21.68
N PRO A 498 16.70 -22.34 20.81
CA PRO A 498 16.52 -22.44 19.36
C PRO A 498 17.21 -23.68 18.79
N ASP A 499 16.51 -24.39 17.90
CA ASP A 499 17.14 -25.35 17.01
C ASP A 499 17.90 -24.60 15.90
N TYR A 500 19.24 -24.64 16.00
CA TYR A 500 20.11 -23.92 15.05
C TYR A 500 19.96 -24.42 13.62
N SER A 501 19.68 -25.72 13.41
CA SER A 501 19.48 -26.28 12.07
C SER A 501 18.18 -25.78 11.44
N GLU A 502 17.11 -25.67 12.24
CA GLU A 502 15.83 -25.11 11.77
C GLU A 502 15.96 -23.61 11.48
N LEU A 503 16.61 -22.85 12.37
CA LEU A 503 16.88 -21.44 12.15
C LEU A 503 17.71 -21.21 10.88
N GLN A 504 18.77 -22.00 10.65
CA GLN A 504 19.58 -21.89 9.43
C GLN A 504 18.77 -22.21 8.17
N LYS A 505 17.92 -23.23 8.21
CA LYS A 505 17.01 -23.57 7.09
C LYS A 505 16.04 -22.43 6.80
N ALA A 506 15.42 -21.87 7.86
CA ALA A 506 14.52 -20.74 7.73
C ALA A 506 15.24 -19.48 7.20
N ALA A 507 16.43 -19.17 7.71
CA ALA A 507 17.22 -18.05 7.24
C ALA A 507 17.65 -18.21 5.78
N ALA A 508 18.01 -19.41 5.33
CA ALA A 508 18.44 -19.69 3.96
C ALA A 508 17.35 -19.47 2.89
N LEU A 509 16.08 -19.40 3.29
CA LEU A 509 14.97 -19.02 2.38
C LEU A 509 15.02 -17.53 2.00
N TRP A 510 15.62 -16.70 2.83
CA TRP A 510 15.55 -15.24 2.75
C TRP A 510 16.91 -14.56 2.58
N PHE A 511 17.98 -15.19 3.03
CA PHE A 511 19.32 -14.60 3.12
C PHE A 511 20.37 -15.58 2.63
N VAL A 512 21.50 -15.08 2.12
CA VAL A 512 22.63 -15.90 1.68
C VAL A 512 23.82 -15.73 2.62
N LEU A 513 24.55 -16.80 2.84
CA LEU A 513 25.81 -16.76 3.60
C LEU A 513 26.87 -15.98 2.82
N ASN A 514 27.65 -15.15 3.52
CA ASN A 514 28.77 -14.47 2.91
C ASN A 514 29.80 -15.47 2.38
N SER A 515 30.23 -15.29 1.15
CA SER A 515 31.22 -16.19 0.47
C SER A 515 32.59 -16.31 1.17
N GLY A 516 32.88 -15.42 2.14
CA GLY A 516 34.06 -15.48 3.01
C GLY A 516 34.00 -16.57 4.09
N SER A 517 32.79 -16.89 4.58
CA SER A 517 32.59 -17.87 5.66
C SER A 517 32.70 -19.33 5.18
N TYR A 518 32.48 -19.58 3.88
CA TYR A 518 32.57 -20.93 3.30
C TYR A 518 34.00 -21.55 3.33
N LYS A 519 35.04 -20.72 3.52
CA LYS A 519 36.43 -21.18 3.57
C LYS A 519 36.88 -21.67 4.94
N LEU A 520 36.21 -21.27 6.02
CA LEU A 520 36.62 -21.65 7.38
C LEU A 520 36.08 -23.01 7.84
N HIS A 521 34.91 -23.43 7.37
CA HIS A 521 34.31 -24.71 7.77
C HIS A 521 34.85 -25.95 7.00
N LYS A 522 35.64 -25.78 5.94
CA LYS A 522 36.29 -26.89 5.21
C LYS A 522 37.71 -27.24 5.71
N SER A 523 38.24 -26.51 6.69
CA SER A 523 39.59 -26.78 7.23
C SER A 523 39.60 -27.56 8.55
N GLU A 524 38.41 -27.96 9.07
CA GLU A 524 38.30 -28.71 10.34
C GLU A 524 37.49 -30.03 10.19
N VAL A 525 37.63 -30.72 9.04
CA VAL A 525 37.17 -32.11 8.89
C VAL A 525 38.35 -32.98 8.42
#